data_bcb5c066838d581c2da4055747f61051
#
_entry.id   bcb5c066838d581c2da4055747f61051
#
_cell.length_a   1.000
_cell.length_b   1.000
_cell.length_c   1.000
_cell.angle_alpha   90.00
_cell.angle_beta   90.00
_cell.angle_gamma   90.00
#
_symmetry.space_group_name_H-M   'P 1'
#
loop_
_entity.id
_entity.type
_entity.pdbx_description
1 polymer ?
#
loop_
_entity_poly.entity_id
_entity_poly.type
_entity_poly.pdbx_seq_one_letter_code
_entity_poly.pdbx_strand_id
1 'polypeptide(L)'
;MEYGLIGAKLGHSYSKIIHEAVCGYSYELHPLPTEEEAHAFMQAKAFKAINVTIPYKKLVIPYCDEVEPRAAAIGAVNTVVNRDGKLYGYNTDYTGFAYLARCHGVKFAGAVVLVLGTGGTHNTVTAVCQDAGAKQVLTASRTGKDGALTYEEAQRHPEINIIINTTPAGMYPNNGSCLLDLHAYPKLEAVLDCVYNPFRTELLLRAEELGVPAYCGFEMLVAQAVYAAEHFTGQKLPEAVIADTHRKLKRDLSNVAIIGMPGCGKSTIGRALAKTLGKTYVDLDEVIEKNTGMPIPDIFAREGEASFRKYESQAVAEISKQTRQVISCGGGVIKTPSNARALRQNGPVLWVQHPVERLATGGRPLSTGLDALRKMEAERMPLYRAASDAAVDNTGRLENTVETAVQAFETTFDA
;
A
#
# COMPACT_ATOMS: atom_id res chain seq x y z
N MET A 1 -11.10 18.68 20.98
CA MET A 1 -9.98 17.76 20.72
C MET A 1 -8.67 18.53 20.81
N GLU A 2 -7.58 17.90 21.31
CA GLU A 2 -6.30 18.60 21.32
C GLU A 2 -5.58 18.46 19.98
N TYR A 3 -5.40 17.22 19.53
CA TYR A 3 -4.73 16.88 18.27
C TYR A 3 -5.59 15.92 17.47
N GLY A 4 -5.63 16.07 16.17
CA GLY A 4 -6.42 15.18 15.33
C GLY A 4 -6.38 15.47 13.84
N LEU A 5 -7.15 14.69 13.09
CA LEU A 5 -7.36 14.82 11.65
C LEU A 5 -8.81 15.16 11.37
N ILE A 6 -9.03 16.19 10.56
CA ILE A 6 -10.35 16.50 9.99
C ILE A 6 -10.41 16.17 8.50
N GLY A 7 -11.56 15.72 8.03
CA GLY A 7 -11.84 15.39 6.63
C GLY A 7 -13.25 14.81 6.52
N ALA A 8 -13.76 14.62 5.29
CA ALA A 8 -15.13 14.14 5.12
C ALA A 8 -15.28 12.65 5.49
N LYS A 9 -14.29 11.81 5.18
CA LYS A 9 -14.28 10.36 5.45
C LYS A 9 -12.90 9.93 5.92
N LEU A 10 -12.80 9.34 7.12
CA LEU A 10 -11.53 9.03 7.78
C LEU A 10 -11.34 7.55 8.13
N GLY A 11 -12.28 6.68 7.78
CA GLY A 11 -12.35 5.27 8.24
C GLY A 11 -11.14 4.38 7.90
N HIS A 12 -10.28 4.80 6.98
CA HIS A 12 -9.08 4.05 6.57
C HIS A 12 -7.77 4.82 6.79
N SER A 13 -7.82 5.90 7.60
CA SER A 13 -6.63 6.73 7.84
C SER A 13 -5.67 6.09 8.83
N TYR A 14 -4.40 6.02 8.45
CA TYR A 14 -3.31 5.60 9.35
C TYR A 14 -2.72 6.75 10.18
N SER A 15 -3.22 7.99 10.01
CA SER A 15 -2.66 9.17 10.72
C SER A 15 -2.65 8.98 12.23
N LYS A 16 -3.73 8.41 12.82
CA LYS A 16 -3.80 8.17 14.27
C LYS A 16 -2.65 7.29 14.76
N ILE A 17 -2.45 6.13 14.16
CA ILE A 17 -1.41 5.19 14.60
C ILE A 17 0.00 5.75 14.37
N ILE A 18 0.19 6.61 13.37
CA ILE A 18 1.48 7.26 13.09
C ILE A 18 1.76 8.33 14.15
N HIS A 19 0.84 9.26 14.37
CA HIS A 19 1.02 10.35 15.34
C HIS A 19 1.20 9.84 16.76
N GLU A 20 0.40 8.85 17.18
CA GLU A 20 0.52 8.23 18.50
C GLU A 20 1.85 7.47 18.66
N ALA A 21 2.37 6.84 17.60
CA ALA A 21 3.68 6.18 17.62
C ALA A 21 4.85 7.17 17.69
N VAL A 22 4.72 8.34 17.06
CA VAL A 22 5.78 9.34 16.95
C VAL A 22 5.94 10.17 18.24
N CYS A 23 4.85 10.62 18.84
CA CYS A 23 4.88 11.61 19.93
C CYS A 23 4.16 11.17 21.21
N GLY A 24 3.45 10.05 21.20
CA GLY A 24 2.77 9.54 22.40
C GLY A 24 1.57 10.36 22.88
N TYR A 25 1.15 11.42 22.16
CA TYR A 25 -0.08 12.14 22.47
C TYR A 25 -1.30 11.43 21.87
N SER A 26 -2.49 11.66 22.46
CA SER A 26 -3.74 11.18 21.89
C SER A 26 -4.07 11.92 20.59
N TYR A 27 -4.41 11.19 19.55
CA TYR A 27 -4.75 11.76 18.25
C TYR A 27 -6.13 11.26 17.79
N GLU A 28 -7.02 12.19 17.48
CA GLU A 28 -8.41 11.87 17.14
C GLU A 28 -8.65 11.92 15.63
N LEU A 29 -9.43 10.97 15.11
CA LEU A 29 -10.00 11.06 13.78
C LEU A 29 -11.39 11.70 13.90
N HIS A 30 -11.56 12.91 13.37
CA HIS A 30 -12.77 13.71 13.51
C HIS A 30 -13.42 13.94 12.13
N PRO A 31 -14.27 13.02 11.66
CA PRO A 31 -14.95 13.16 10.39
C PRO A 31 -15.94 14.32 10.42
N LEU A 32 -15.91 15.16 9.40
CA LEU A 32 -16.82 16.26 9.16
C LEU A 32 -17.45 16.03 7.79
N PRO A 33 -18.63 15.41 7.71
CA PRO A 33 -19.24 15.00 6.43
C PRO A 33 -19.61 16.17 5.51
N THR A 34 -19.88 17.35 6.07
CA THR A 34 -20.30 18.54 5.30
C THR A 34 -19.33 19.71 5.45
N GLU A 35 -19.40 20.67 4.51
CA GLU A 35 -18.61 21.89 4.58
C GLU A 35 -19.07 22.79 5.72
N GLU A 36 -20.37 22.81 6.04
CA GLU A 36 -20.93 23.58 7.15
C GLU A 36 -20.34 23.13 8.50
N GLU A 37 -20.22 21.80 8.71
CA GLU A 37 -19.56 21.26 9.91
C GLU A 37 -18.08 21.63 9.97
N ALA A 38 -17.38 21.60 8.82
CA ALA A 38 -15.99 22.03 8.74
C ALA A 38 -15.82 23.52 9.03
N HIS A 39 -16.72 24.37 8.51
CA HIS A 39 -16.74 25.81 8.81
C HIS A 39 -16.98 26.08 10.29
N ALA A 40 -17.98 25.43 10.90
CA ALA A 40 -18.29 25.56 12.32
C ALA A 40 -17.11 25.13 13.21
N PHE A 41 -16.47 24.01 12.86
CA PHE A 41 -15.29 23.48 13.55
C PHE A 41 -14.11 24.49 13.51
N MET A 42 -13.81 25.04 12.34
CA MET A 42 -12.71 26.00 12.19
C MET A 42 -13.01 27.33 12.91
N GLN A 43 -14.27 27.81 12.93
CA GLN A 43 -14.69 28.99 13.66
C GLN A 43 -14.55 28.84 15.17
N ALA A 44 -14.88 27.65 15.69
CA ALA A 44 -14.80 27.35 17.12
C ALA A 44 -13.35 27.35 17.65
N LYS A 45 -12.35 27.07 16.80
CA LYS A 45 -10.92 26.99 17.15
C LYS A 45 -10.62 26.11 18.37
N ALA A 46 -11.48 25.10 18.68
CA ALA A 46 -11.41 24.28 19.88
C ALA A 46 -10.43 23.10 19.73
N PHE A 47 -9.22 23.40 19.29
CA PHE A 47 -8.12 22.44 19.12
C PHE A 47 -6.76 23.10 19.36
N LYS A 48 -5.73 22.31 19.68
CA LYS A 48 -4.35 22.79 19.74
C LYS A 48 -3.68 22.73 18.36
N ALA A 49 -3.80 21.59 17.68
CA ALA A 49 -3.34 21.46 16.31
C ALA A 49 -4.06 20.31 15.59
N ILE A 50 -4.21 20.45 14.28
CA ILE A 50 -4.92 19.47 13.45
C ILE A 50 -4.19 19.25 12.12
N ASN A 51 -4.34 18.04 11.61
CA ASN A 51 -4.16 17.79 10.19
C ASN A 51 -5.49 17.92 9.46
N VAL A 52 -5.41 18.25 8.18
CA VAL A 52 -6.56 18.47 7.30
C VAL A 52 -6.39 17.62 6.05
N THR A 53 -7.42 16.82 5.73
CA THR A 53 -7.43 16.04 4.49
C THR A 53 -8.61 16.41 3.60
N ILE A 54 -8.76 15.67 2.51
CA ILE A 54 -9.82 15.88 1.51
C ILE A 54 -11.20 15.93 2.17
N PRO A 55 -12.06 16.92 1.77
CA PRO A 55 -11.84 17.93 0.73
C PRO A 55 -11.35 19.28 1.26
N TYR A 56 -11.01 19.43 2.55
CA TYR A 56 -10.96 20.69 3.29
C TYR A 56 -9.63 21.43 3.25
N LYS A 57 -8.59 20.92 2.54
CA LYS A 57 -7.26 21.56 2.49
C LYS A 57 -7.25 22.99 1.96
N LYS A 58 -8.23 23.36 1.11
CA LYS A 58 -8.44 24.73 0.62
C LYS A 58 -9.39 25.52 1.53
N LEU A 59 -10.42 24.86 2.05
CA LEU A 59 -11.44 25.46 2.90
C LEU A 59 -10.85 26.09 4.16
N VAL A 60 -9.81 25.51 4.75
CA VAL A 60 -9.23 25.99 6.01
C VAL A 60 -8.33 27.23 5.85
N ILE A 61 -7.88 27.54 4.63
CA ILE A 61 -6.96 28.67 4.37
C ILE A 61 -7.50 30.00 4.88
N PRO A 62 -8.77 30.39 4.61
CA PRO A 62 -9.32 31.69 5.07
C PRO A 62 -9.42 31.82 6.60
N TYR A 63 -9.32 30.71 7.35
CA TYR A 63 -9.35 30.72 8.82
C TYR A 63 -7.97 30.92 9.44
N CYS A 64 -6.88 30.70 8.66
CA CYS A 64 -5.53 30.86 9.15
C CYS A 64 -5.17 32.36 9.19
N ASP A 65 -4.70 32.82 10.35
CA ASP A 65 -4.17 34.19 10.52
C ASP A 65 -2.85 34.36 9.76
N GLU A 66 -2.06 33.26 9.66
CA GLU A 66 -0.83 33.20 8.87
C GLU A 66 -0.75 31.85 8.13
N VAL A 67 -0.33 31.89 6.88
CA VAL A 67 -0.08 30.69 6.07
C VAL A 67 1.38 30.71 5.60
N GLU A 68 2.08 29.61 5.80
CA GLU A 68 3.45 29.46 5.30
C GLU A 68 3.51 29.79 3.79
N PRO A 69 4.50 30.59 3.32
CA PRO A 69 4.55 31.03 1.92
C PRO A 69 4.43 29.90 0.89
N ARG A 70 5.01 28.73 1.19
CA ARG A 70 4.92 27.54 0.32
C ARG A 70 3.51 26.95 0.30
N ALA A 71 2.86 26.82 1.46
CA ALA A 71 1.48 26.35 1.55
C ALA A 71 0.51 27.30 0.81
N ALA A 72 0.75 28.60 0.90
CA ALA A 72 0.00 29.62 0.18
C ALA A 72 0.20 29.50 -1.34
N ALA A 73 1.44 29.33 -1.81
CA ALA A 73 1.75 29.13 -3.24
C ALA A 73 1.13 27.86 -3.83
N ILE A 74 1.11 26.77 -3.06
CA ILE A 74 0.45 25.50 -3.44
C ILE A 74 -1.08 25.66 -3.43
N GLY A 75 -1.62 26.56 -2.60
CA GLY A 75 -3.05 26.75 -2.39
C GLY A 75 -3.70 25.59 -1.61
N ALA A 76 -2.96 24.97 -0.69
CA ALA A 76 -3.46 23.88 0.14
C ALA A 76 -2.74 23.84 1.50
N VAL A 77 -3.51 23.73 2.58
CA VAL A 77 -3.06 23.58 3.96
C VAL A 77 -3.51 22.20 4.46
N ASN A 78 -2.57 21.39 4.93
CA ASN A 78 -2.85 20.08 5.53
C ASN A 78 -2.53 20.02 7.03
N THR A 79 -1.99 21.11 7.60
CA THR A 79 -1.59 21.18 9.00
C THR A 79 -1.92 22.57 9.52
N VAL A 80 -2.70 22.65 10.61
CA VAL A 80 -3.09 23.92 11.26
C VAL A 80 -2.74 23.85 12.74
N VAL A 81 -2.02 24.86 13.22
CA VAL A 81 -1.63 25.00 14.64
C VAL A 81 -2.31 26.21 15.24
N ASN A 82 -2.95 26.03 16.38
CA ASN A 82 -3.57 27.10 17.16
C ASN A 82 -2.59 27.55 18.27
N ARG A 83 -2.13 28.79 18.21
CA ARG A 83 -1.31 29.42 19.23
C ARG A 83 -2.08 30.60 19.81
N ASP A 84 -2.65 30.42 20.97
CA ASP A 84 -3.42 31.47 21.70
C ASP A 84 -4.53 32.10 20.85
N GLY A 85 -5.27 31.26 20.09
CA GLY A 85 -6.38 31.70 19.25
C GLY A 85 -5.97 32.14 17.83
N LYS A 86 -4.68 32.28 17.52
CA LYS A 86 -4.17 32.50 16.17
C LYS A 86 -3.88 31.20 15.47
N LEU A 87 -4.36 31.02 14.25
CA LEU A 87 -4.19 29.84 13.44
C LEU A 87 -3.06 30.01 12.41
N TYR A 88 -2.13 29.05 12.42
CA TYR A 88 -0.99 28.98 11.51
C TYR A 88 -1.13 27.77 10.60
N GLY A 89 -1.14 28.03 9.28
CA GLY A 89 -1.33 26.99 8.26
C GLY A 89 -0.03 26.56 7.58
N TYR A 90 0.17 25.26 7.42
CA TYR A 90 1.35 24.64 6.81
C TYR A 90 0.94 23.58 5.79
N ASN A 91 1.89 23.19 4.92
CA ASN A 91 1.73 22.05 4.01
C ASN A 91 2.85 21.04 4.21
N THR A 92 2.63 20.08 5.10
CA THR A 92 3.60 18.99 5.36
C THR A 92 3.56 17.86 4.33
N ASP A 93 2.58 17.81 3.44
CA ASP A 93 2.60 16.88 2.30
C ASP A 93 3.77 17.20 1.35
N TYR A 94 4.12 18.49 1.21
CA TYR A 94 5.27 18.92 0.42
C TYR A 94 6.57 18.32 0.97
N THR A 95 6.82 18.53 2.26
CA THR A 95 8.04 18.00 2.91
C THR A 95 8.03 16.47 2.96
N GLY A 96 6.86 15.86 3.14
CA GLY A 96 6.71 14.40 3.10
C GLY A 96 7.01 13.78 1.75
N PHE A 97 6.53 14.39 0.66
CA PHE A 97 6.82 13.90 -0.68
C PHE A 97 8.28 14.17 -1.09
N ALA A 98 8.82 15.34 -0.72
CA ALA A 98 10.24 15.63 -0.93
C ALA A 98 11.16 14.65 -0.17
N TYR A 99 10.76 14.25 1.04
CA TYR A 99 11.46 13.20 1.80
C TYR A 99 11.44 11.87 1.06
N LEU A 100 10.27 11.38 0.63
CA LEU A 100 10.11 10.14 -0.13
C LEU A 100 11.05 10.11 -1.35
N ALA A 101 11.08 11.16 -2.14
CA ALA A 101 11.94 11.22 -3.31
C ALA A 101 13.42 11.23 -2.94
N ARG A 102 13.80 11.98 -1.90
CA ARG A 102 15.19 12.12 -1.48
C ARG A 102 15.77 10.84 -0.88
N CYS A 103 15.04 10.15 0.01
CA CYS A 103 15.54 8.94 0.68
C CYS A 103 15.76 7.79 -0.31
N HIS A 104 15.03 7.77 -1.42
CA HIS A 104 15.22 6.80 -2.51
C HIS A 104 16.09 7.31 -3.66
N GLY A 105 16.72 8.48 -3.51
CA GLY A 105 17.64 9.02 -4.52
C GLY A 105 16.97 9.39 -5.84
N VAL A 106 15.67 9.62 -5.88
CA VAL A 106 14.94 10.04 -7.09
C VAL A 106 15.34 11.47 -7.45
N LYS A 107 15.90 11.65 -8.65
CA LYS A 107 16.43 12.93 -9.11
C LYS A 107 15.46 13.59 -10.09
N PHE A 108 14.86 14.68 -9.67
CA PHE A 108 13.97 15.47 -10.55
C PHE A 108 14.76 16.43 -11.46
N ALA A 109 15.95 16.87 -11.06
CA ALA A 109 16.74 17.82 -11.82
C ALA A 109 16.99 17.33 -13.25
N GLY A 110 16.51 18.09 -14.24
CA GLY A 110 16.62 17.75 -15.66
C GLY A 110 15.65 16.67 -16.18
N ALA A 111 14.87 16.04 -15.31
CA ALA A 111 13.91 15.00 -15.68
C ALA A 111 12.63 15.57 -16.30
N VAL A 112 12.01 14.79 -17.20
CA VAL A 112 10.63 14.97 -17.63
C VAL A 112 9.74 14.13 -16.73
N VAL A 113 8.88 14.78 -15.97
CA VAL A 113 8.00 14.16 -14.97
C VAL A 113 6.55 14.16 -15.45
N LEU A 114 5.89 13.03 -15.35
CA LEU A 114 4.44 12.91 -15.58
C LEU A 114 3.71 12.74 -14.24
N VAL A 115 2.83 13.67 -13.90
CA VAL A 115 1.98 13.60 -12.72
C VAL A 115 0.56 13.22 -13.13
N LEU A 116 0.03 12.13 -12.59
CA LEU A 116 -1.32 11.64 -12.85
C LEU A 116 -2.30 12.26 -11.85
N GLY A 117 -3.35 12.91 -12.36
CA GLY A 117 -4.40 13.56 -11.57
C GLY A 117 -4.24 15.09 -11.50
N THR A 118 -5.32 15.76 -11.08
CA THR A 118 -5.43 17.23 -10.96
C THR A 118 -5.96 17.66 -9.59
N GLY A 119 -5.87 16.79 -8.58
CA GLY A 119 -6.37 17.04 -7.22
C GLY A 119 -5.41 17.86 -6.35
N GLY A 120 -5.73 18.03 -5.06
CA GLY A 120 -4.90 18.80 -4.12
C GLY A 120 -3.47 18.24 -3.96
N THR A 121 -3.27 16.93 -3.98
CA THR A 121 -1.95 16.31 -3.91
C THR A 121 -1.12 16.60 -5.18
N HIS A 122 -1.76 16.70 -6.34
CA HIS A 122 -1.10 17.09 -7.60
C HIS A 122 -0.33 18.39 -7.48
N ASN A 123 -0.97 19.44 -6.95
CA ASN A 123 -0.32 20.76 -6.81
C ASN A 123 0.92 20.68 -5.93
N THR A 124 0.84 19.94 -4.82
CA THR A 124 1.94 19.73 -3.90
C THR A 124 3.11 18.99 -4.57
N VAL A 125 2.83 17.89 -5.27
CA VAL A 125 3.83 17.08 -5.98
C VAL A 125 4.48 17.88 -7.10
N THR A 126 3.68 18.62 -7.90
CA THR A 126 4.17 19.47 -8.98
C THR A 126 5.14 20.53 -8.44
N ALA A 127 4.79 21.19 -7.31
CA ALA A 127 5.68 22.16 -6.67
C ALA A 127 7.00 21.53 -6.25
N VAL A 128 7.00 20.32 -5.65
CA VAL A 128 8.24 19.63 -5.29
C VAL A 128 9.09 19.34 -6.52
N CYS A 129 8.50 18.84 -7.62
CA CYS A 129 9.23 18.53 -8.84
C CYS A 129 9.85 19.80 -9.47
N GLN A 130 9.11 20.91 -9.50
CA GLN A 130 9.59 22.17 -10.02
C GLN A 130 10.71 22.76 -9.17
N ASP A 131 10.55 22.83 -7.85
CA ASP A 131 11.55 23.32 -6.90
C ASP A 131 12.84 22.46 -6.95
N ALA A 132 12.71 21.17 -7.24
CA ALA A 132 13.84 20.26 -7.41
C ALA A 132 14.46 20.30 -8.83
N GLY A 133 14.03 21.22 -9.71
CA GLY A 133 14.66 21.48 -11.00
C GLY A 133 14.24 20.51 -12.11
N ALA A 134 13.02 19.95 -12.07
CA ALA A 134 12.49 19.17 -13.19
C ALA A 134 12.51 20.01 -14.47
N LYS A 135 12.97 19.39 -15.57
CA LYS A 135 13.01 20.05 -16.89
C LYS A 135 11.59 20.38 -17.37
N GLN A 136 10.67 19.49 -17.11
CA GLN A 136 9.26 19.64 -17.48
C GLN A 136 8.40 18.79 -16.54
N VAL A 137 7.26 19.32 -16.14
CA VAL A 137 6.22 18.59 -15.42
C VAL A 137 4.99 18.55 -16.28
N LEU A 138 4.65 17.38 -16.79
CA LEU A 138 3.42 17.12 -17.54
C LEU A 138 2.35 16.62 -16.57
N THR A 139 1.11 16.95 -16.83
CA THR A 139 -0.04 16.46 -16.08
C THR A 139 -0.93 15.62 -16.98
N ALA A 140 -1.41 14.47 -16.49
CA ALA A 140 -2.41 13.69 -17.19
C ALA A 140 -3.65 13.45 -16.32
N SER A 141 -4.83 13.51 -16.96
CA SER A 141 -6.13 13.30 -16.32
C SER A 141 -7.09 12.56 -17.24
N ARG A 142 -8.22 12.10 -16.70
CA ARG A 142 -9.26 11.42 -17.49
C ARG A 142 -9.84 12.29 -18.62
N THR A 143 -9.88 13.59 -18.43
CA THR A 143 -10.58 14.52 -19.32
C THR A 143 -9.67 15.35 -20.19
N GLY A 144 -8.37 15.41 -19.88
CA GLY A 144 -7.42 16.27 -20.58
C GLY A 144 -7.74 17.78 -20.49
N LYS A 145 -8.53 18.22 -19.49
CA LYS A 145 -8.91 19.61 -19.30
C LYS A 145 -7.81 20.43 -18.63
N ASP A 146 -7.92 21.74 -18.72
CA ASP A 146 -7.05 22.73 -18.03
C ASP A 146 -5.55 22.53 -18.33
N GLY A 147 -5.22 22.17 -19.58
CA GLY A 147 -3.85 21.95 -20.05
C GLY A 147 -3.26 20.60 -19.68
N ALA A 148 -4.02 19.71 -19.04
CA ALA A 148 -3.61 18.32 -18.82
C ALA A 148 -3.76 17.51 -20.10
N LEU A 149 -2.90 16.49 -20.26
CA LEU A 149 -3.05 15.44 -21.26
C LEU A 149 -4.15 14.45 -20.83
N THR A 150 -4.75 13.77 -21.77
CA THR A 150 -5.44 12.51 -21.48
C THR A 150 -4.40 11.41 -21.19
N TYR A 151 -4.81 10.29 -20.56
CA TYR A 151 -3.90 9.17 -20.33
C TYR A 151 -3.40 8.54 -21.64
N GLU A 152 -4.20 8.57 -22.69
CA GLU A 152 -3.82 8.10 -24.03
C GLU A 152 -2.77 9.02 -24.67
N GLU A 153 -2.96 10.34 -24.57
CA GLU A 153 -1.99 11.32 -25.07
C GLU A 153 -0.68 11.21 -24.32
N ALA A 154 -0.71 11.03 -22.98
CA ALA A 154 0.47 10.86 -22.17
C ALA A 154 1.36 9.68 -22.61
N GLN A 155 0.78 8.61 -23.16
CA GLN A 155 1.55 7.46 -23.68
C GLN A 155 2.32 7.77 -24.98
N ARG A 156 2.12 8.94 -25.57
CA ARG A 156 2.87 9.39 -26.76
C ARG A 156 4.11 10.22 -26.41
N HIS A 157 4.50 10.25 -25.11
CA HIS A 157 5.63 10.99 -24.57
C HIS A 157 6.75 10.03 -24.08
N PRO A 158 7.52 9.40 -25.00
CA PRO A 158 8.56 8.42 -24.65
C PRO A 158 9.76 9.03 -23.89
N GLU A 159 9.84 10.35 -23.82
CA GLU A 159 10.86 11.10 -23.07
C GLU A 159 10.64 11.13 -21.56
N ILE A 160 9.49 10.70 -21.06
CA ILE A 160 9.17 10.71 -19.62
C ILE A 160 10.15 9.80 -18.86
N ASN A 161 10.76 10.38 -17.80
CA ASN A 161 11.69 9.71 -16.91
C ASN A 161 11.04 9.25 -15.60
N ILE A 162 10.05 10.01 -15.09
CA ILE A 162 9.43 9.75 -13.79
C ILE A 162 7.92 9.85 -13.93
N ILE A 163 7.21 8.86 -13.39
CA ILE A 163 5.75 8.88 -13.29
C ILE A 163 5.35 8.95 -11.84
N ILE A 164 4.42 9.86 -11.51
CA ILE A 164 3.91 10.04 -10.14
C ILE A 164 2.39 9.96 -10.18
N ASN A 165 1.83 8.98 -9.44
CA ASN A 165 0.38 8.87 -9.29
C ASN A 165 -0.10 9.67 -8.08
N THR A 166 -0.94 10.67 -8.33
CA THR A 166 -1.64 11.46 -7.28
C THR A 166 -3.16 11.21 -7.29
N THR A 167 -3.61 10.23 -8.08
CA THR A 167 -5.02 9.82 -8.17
C THR A 167 -5.34 8.69 -7.19
N PRO A 168 -6.61 8.41 -6.91
CA PRO A 168 -7.00 7.22 -6.16
C PRO A 168 -6.98 5.91 -6.97
N ALA A 169 -6.49 5.91 -8.21
CA ALA A 169 -6.38 4.69 -9.01
C ALA A 169 -5.40 3.71 -8.34
N GLY A 170 -5.79 2.47 -8.26
CA GLY A 170 -5.01 1.43 -7.56
C GLY A 170 -5.28 1.34 -6.05
N MET A 171 -6.02 2.30 -5.46
CA MET A 171 -6.45 2.24 -4.07
C MET A 171 -7.65 1.28 -3.91
N TYR A 172 -7.76 0.60 -2.78
CA TYR A 172 -8.95 -0.18 -2.45
C TYR A 172 -10.24 0.68 -2.47
N PRO A 173 -11.37 0.16 -3.00
CA PRO A 173 -11.58 -1.19 -3.50
C PRO A 173 -11.14 -1.44 -4.96
N ASN A 174 -10.70 -0.42 -5.70
CA ASN A 174 -10.36 -0.48 -7.13
C ASN A 174 -8.86 -0.76 -7.37
N ASN A 175 -8.28 -1.63 -6.57
CA ASN A 175 -6.85 -1.91 -6.50
C ASN A 175 -6.25 -2.60 -7.75
N GLY A 176 -7.04 -3.11 -8.67
CA GLY A 176 -6.58 -3.63 -9.97
C GLY A 176 -6.44 -2.56 -11.06
N SER A 177 -6.73 -1.29 -10.77
CA SER A 177 -6.67 -0.20 -11.76
C SER A 177 -5.24 0.27 -11.98
N CYS A 178 -4.81 0.30 -13.25
CA CYS A 178 -3.60 0.98 -13.71
C CYS A 178 -3.96 1.88 -14.89
N LEU A 179 -3.56 3.15 -14.84
CA LEU A 179 -3.98 4.18 -15.79
C LEU A 179 -3.13 4.23 -17.05
N LEU A 180 -1.93 3.61 -17.03
CA LEU A 180 -0.94 3.70 -18.10
C LEU A 180 -0.37 2.32 -18.44
N ASP A 181 0.03 2.14 -19.68
CA ASP A 181 0.94 1.07 -20.07
C ASP A 181 2.38 1.57 -19.94
N LEU A 182 3.13 1.03 -18.98
CA LEU A 182 4.50 1.46 -18.70
C LEU A 182 5.51 1.10 -19.81
N HIS A 183 5.18 0.17 -20.70
CA HIS A 183 6.01 -0.14 -21.87
C HIS A 183 6.13 1.03 -22.86
N ALA A 184 5.21 2.00 -22.79
CA ALA A 184 5.27 3.21 -23.60
C ALA A 184 6.43 4.16 -23.21
N TYR A 185 7.11 3.92 -22.07
CA TYR A 185 8.10 4.82 -21.50
C TYR A 185 9.49 4.18 -21.41
N PRO A 186 10.24 4.08 -22.52
CA PRO A 186 11.53 3.38 -22.55
C PRO A 186 12.64 4.07 -21.73
N LYS A 187 12.42 5.32 -21.28
CA LYS A 187 13.33 6.10 -20.43
C LYS A 187 12.86 6.22 -18.99
N LEU A 188 11.91 5.39 -18.57
CA LEU A 188 11.35 5.44 -17.23
C LEU A 188 12.41 4.99 -16.20
N GLU A 189 12.72 5.87 -15.27
CA GLU A 189 13.73 5.69 -14.22
C GLU A 189 13.12 5.41 -12.85
N ALA A 190 11.92 5.93 -12.59
CA ALA A 190 11.23 5.72 -11.33
C ALA A 190 9.71 5.91 -11.45
N VAL A 191 8.97 5.19 -10.61
CA VAL A 191 7.53 5.37 -10.40
C VAL A 191 7.27 5.64 -8.92
N LEU A 192 6.56 6.73 -8.61
CA LEU A 192 6.10 7.04 -7.26
C LEU A 192 4.57 7.03 -7.23
N ASP A 193 4.00 6.46 -6.20
CA ASP A 193 2.55 6.42 -6.03
C ASP A 193 2.17 7.03 -4.68
N CYS A 194 1.38 8.10 -4.66
CA CYS A 194 0.87 8.68 -3.42
C CYS A 194 -0.15 7.78 -2.71
N VAL A 195 -0.66 6.75 -3.38
CA VAL A 195 -1.47 5.70 -2.74
C VAL A 195 -0.57 4.88 -1.81
N TYR A 196 -1.07 4.60 -0.61
CA TYR A 196 -0.38 3.82 0.42
C TYR A 196 -1.17 2.59 0.91
N ASN A 197 -2.38 2.42 0.42
CA ASN A 197 -3.24 1.27 0.74
C ASN A 197 -3.95 0.78 -0.53
N PRO A 198 -3.44 -0.26 -1.15
CA PRO A 198 -2.36 -1.17 -0.74
C PRO A 198 -0.95 -0.55 -0.80
N PHE A 199 0.04 -1.22 -0.19
CA PHE A 199 1.46 -0.82 -0.27
C PHE A 199 2.04 -0.97 -1.68
N ARG A 200 1.59 -1.96 -2.44
CA ARG A 200 1.94 -2.17 -3.84
C ARG A 200 0.68 -2.06 -4.69
N THR A 201 0.48 -0.92 -5.31
CA THR A 201 -0.60 -0.75 -6.29
C THR A 201 -0.30 -1.53 -7.59
N GLU A 202 -1.30 -1.68 -8.45
CA GLU A 202 -1.09 -2.31 -9.76
C GLU A 202 -0.03 -1.55 -10.59
N LEU A 203 0.04 -0.24 -10.45
CA LEU A 203 1.07 0.60 -11.09
C LEU A 203 2.48 0.24 -10.61
N LEU A 204 2.67 0.11 -9.29
CA LEU A 204 3.96 -0.24 -8.69
C LEU A 204 4.37 -1.67 -9.04
N LEU A 205 3.44 -2.63 -9.00
CA LEU A 205 3.73 -4.02 -9.39
C LEU A 205 4.19 -4.13 -10.85
N ARG A 206 3.59 -3.34 -11.76
CA ARG A 206 4.02 -3.30 -13.17
C ARG A 206 5.39 -2.65 -13.34
N ALA A 207 5.70 -1.63 -12.57
CA ALA A 207 7.02 -1.02 -12.58
C ALA A 207 8.09 -2.01 -12.10
N GLU A 208 7.84 -2.73 -11.00
CA GLU A 208 8.72 -3.79 -10.48
C GLU A 208 8.96 -4.90 -11.54
N GLU A 209 7.92 -5.33 -12.27
CA GLU A 209 8.03 -6.33 -13.33
C GLU A 209 8.92 -5.88 -14.51
N LEU A 210 8.98 -4.56 -14.75
CA LEU A 210 9.86 -3.96 -15.75
C LEU A 210 11.27 -3.64 -15.20
N GLY A 211 11.54 -3.95 -13.92
CA GLY A 211 12.80 -3.60 -13.27
C GLY A 211 12.97 -2.10 -13.01
N VAL A 212 11.86 -1.33 -13.01
CA VAL A 212 11.86 0.09 -12.71
C VAL A 212 11.64 0.29 -11.21
N PRO A 213 12.48 1.08 -10.52
CA PRO A 213 12.29 1.44 -9.12
C PRO A 213 10.90 2.02 -8.86
N ALA A 214 10.22 1.50 -7.83
CA ALA A 214 8.83 1.80 -7.55
C ALA A 214 8.60 2.05 -6.06
N TYR A 215 8.01 3.19 -5.71
CA TYR A 215 7.91 3.66 -4.33
C TYR A 215 6.49 4.04 -3.95
N CYS A 216 5.99 3.50 -2.83
CA CYS A 216 4.63 3.77 -2.37
C CYS A 216 4.54 4.98 -1.43
N GLY A 217 3.37 5.59 -1.36
CA GLY A 217 3.10 6.79 -0.57
C GLY A 217 3.09 6.60 0.95
N PHE A 218 3.30 5.38 1.46
CA PHE A 218 3.26 5.16 2.90
C PHE A 218 4.39 5.88 3.64
N GLU A 219 5.57 5.96 3.04
CA GLU A 219 6.70 6.71 3.60
C GLU A 219 6.45 8.22 3.57
N MET A 220 5.87 8.75 2.48
CA MET A 220 5.38 10.13 2.42
C MET A 220 4.36 10.41 3.53
N LEU A 221 3.44 9.47 3.78
CA LEU A 221 2.41 9.59 4.82
C LEU A 221 3.03 9.65 6.22
N VAL A 222 4.06 8.83 6.49
CA VAL A 222 4.78 8.88 7.77
C VAL A 222 5.57 10.17 7.90
N ALA A 223 6.32 10.56 6.88
CA ALA A 223 7.15 11.75 6.90
C ALA A 223 6.33 13.03 7.12
N GLN A 224 5.20 13.20 6.40
CA GLN A 224 4.33 14.36 6.59
C GLN A 224 3.75 14.43 8.01
N ALA A 225 3.48 13.27 8.65
CA ALA A 225 2.98 13.23 10.01
C ALA A 225 4.06 13.59 11.04
N VAL A 226 5.31 13.16 10.83
CA VAL A 226 6.45 13.58 11.67
C VAL A 226 6.67 15.09 11.56
N TYR A 227 6.68 15.66 10.36
CA TYR A 227 6.80 17.11 10.17
C TYR A 227 5.60 17.89 10.74
N ALA A 228 4.39 17.33 10.66
CA ALA A 228 3.22 17.91 11.32
C ALA A 228 3.37 17.87 12.85
N ALA A 229 3.86 16.79 13.41
CA ALA A 229 4.12 16.66 14.85
C ALA A 229 5.17 17.66 15.35
N GLU A 230 6.18 17.99 14.54
CA GLU A 230 7.13 19.07 14.86
C GLU A 230 6.41 20.44 14.97
N HIS A 231 5.48 20.75 14.05
CA HIS A 231 4.68 21.96 14.14
C HIS A 231 3.73 21.95 15.35
N PHE A 232 3.15 20.80 15.68
CA PHE A 232 2.23 20.63 16.80
C PHE A 232 2.91 20.87 18.14
N THR A 233 4.13 20.32 18.30
CA THR A 233 4.87 20.35 19.57
C THR A 233 5.85 21.52 19.66
N GLY A 234 6.22 22.14 18.55
CA GLY A 234 7.30 23.10 18.46
C GLY A 234 8.72 22.51 18.62
N GLN A 235 8.82 21.17 18.62
CA GLN A 235 10.08 20.44 18.79
C GLN A 235 10.52 19.80 17.49
N LYS A 236 11.80 19.93 17.15
CA LYS A 236 12.39 19.18 16.02
C LYS A 236 12.63 17.74 16.40
N LEU A 237 12.25 16.82 15.51
CA LEU A 237 12.45 15.38 15.66
C LEU A 237 13.65 14.95 14.79
N PRO A 238 14.48 14.00 15.26
CA PRO A 238 15.52 13.41 14.43
C PRO A 238 14.90 12.77 13.18
N GLU A 239 15.54 12.95 12.03
CA GLU A 239 15.03 12.39 10.75
C GLU A 239 14.92 10.85 10.79
N ALA A 240 15.76 10.17 11.58
CA ALA A 240 15.67 8.73 11.80
C ALA A 240 14.29 8.27 12.30
N VAL A 241 13.54 9.13 13.02
CA VAL A 241 12.17 8.83 13.48
C VAL A 241 11.24 8.49 12.30
N ILE A 242 11.44 9.10 11.14
CA ILE A 242 10.63 8.81 9.95
C ILE A 242 10.90 7.38 9.47
N ALA A 243 12.18 7.04 9.26
CA ALA A 243 12.57 5.72 8.76
C ALA A 243 12.18 4.59 9.74
N ASP A 244 12.45 4.80 11.04
CA ASP A 244 12.12 3.82 12.08
C ASP A 244 10.61 3.61 12.20
N THR A 245 9.81 4.69 12.18
CA THR A 245 8.35 4.61 12.25
C THR A 245 7.79 3.96 10.99
N HIS A 246 8.28 4.33 9.81
CA HIS A 246 7.89 3.74 8.54
C HIS A 246 8.15 2.23 8.55
N ARG A 247 9.39 1.79 8.86
CA ARG A 247 9.76 0.37 8.90
C ARG A 247 8.88 -0.40 9.88
N LYS A 248 8.73 0.09 11.11
CA LYS A 248 7.93 -0.54 12.15
C LYS A 248 6.46 -0.71 11.72
N LEU A 249 5.83 0.37 11.28
CA LEU A 249 4.41 0.34 10.92
C LEU A 249 4.15 -0.46 9.64
N LYS A 250 5.02 -0.37 8.63
CA LYS A 250 4.91 -1.16 7.40
C LYS A 250 5.01 -2.65 7.71
N ARG A 251 5.99 -3.06 8.55
CA ARG A 251 6.13 -4.43 9.05
C ARG A 251 4.88 -4.90 9.81
N ASP A 252 4.38 -4.11 10.74
CA ASP A 252 3.23 -4.46 11.57
C ASP A 252 1.94 -4.57 10.74
N LEU A 253 1.73 -3.68 9.78
CA LEU A 253 0.55 -3.64 8.92
C LEU A 253 0.59 -4.67 7.78
N SER A 254 1.77 -5.07 7.32
CA SER A 254 1.90 -6.01 6.19
C SER A 254 1.29 -7.37 6.49
N ASN A 255 0.76 -7.99 5.46
CA ASN A 255 0.37 -9.40 5.46
C ASN A 255 1.57 -10.29 5.11
N VAL A 256 1.43 -11.59 5.33
CA VAL A 256 2.32 -12.63 4.80
C VAL A 256 1.44 -13.68 4.14
N ALA A 257 1.54 -13.86 2.83
CA ALA A 257 0.85 -14.94 2.14
C ALA A 257 1.77 -16.16 2.02
N ILE A 258 1.25 -17.35 2.29
CA ILE A 258 1.99 -18.61 2.20
C ILE A 258 1.41 -19.45 1.09
N ILE A 259 2.23 -19.74 0.07
CA ILE A 259 1.88 -20.55 -1.09
C ILE A 259 2.77 -21.82 -1.14
N GLY A 260 2.39 -22.80 -1.93
CA GLY A 260 3.14 -24.06 -2.12
C GLY A 260 2.24 -25.24 -2.39
N MET A 261 2.84 -26.39 -2.67
CA MET A 261 2.14 -27.63 -3.00
C MET A 261 1.14 -28.06 -1.91
N PRO A 262 0.05 -28.75 -2.28
CA PRO A 262 -0.82 -29.39 -1.30
C PRO A 262 -0.01 -30.33 -0.41
N GLY A 263 -0.20 -30.27 0.92
CA GLY A 263 0.51 -31.14 1.86
C GLY A 263 1.91 -30.71 2.26
N CYS A 264 2.43 -29.58 1.77
CA CYS A 264 3.77 -29.09 2.13
C CYS A 264 3.87 -28.38 3.51
N GLY A 265 2.80 -28.37 4.32
CA GLY A 265 2.85 -27.85 5.69
C GLY A 265 2.43 -26.40 5.87
N LYS A 266 1.85 -25.73 4.86
CA LYS A 266 1.47 -24.29 4.90
C LYS A 266 0.66 -23.89 6.12
N SER A 267 -0.40 -24.63 6.45
CA SER A 267 -1.27 -24.27 7.60
C SER A 267 -0.54 -24.42 8.94
N THR A 268 0.33 -25.43 9.09
CA THR A 268 1.14 -25.60 10.30
C THR A 268 2.15 -24.47 10.47
N ILE A 269 2.91 -24.18 9.40
CA ILE A 269 3.87 -23.09 9.37
C ILE A 269 3.16 -21.74 9.56
N GLY A 270 2.03 -21.55 8.88
CA GLY A 270 1.26 -20.31 8.96
C GLY A 270 0.75 -19.97 10.36
N ARG A 271 0.23 -20.95 11.09
CA ARG A 271 -0.20 -20.77 12.49
C ARG A 271 0.98 -20.43 13.41
N ALA A 272 2.11 -21.12 13.25
CA ALA A 272 3.30 -20.83 14.03
C ALA A 272 3.90 -19.46 13.70
N LEU A 273 3.99 -19.12 12.42
CA LEU A 273 4.47 -17.82 11.94
C LEU A 273 3.57 -16.67 12.43
N ALA A 274 2.24 -16.83 12.36
CA ALA A 274 1.28 -15.84 12.86
C ALA A 274 1.48 -15.57 14.36
N LYS A 275 1.67 -16.62 15.15
CA LYS A 275 1.96 -16.50 16.58
C LYS A 275 3.27 -15.75 16.83
N THR A 276 4.34 -16.07 16.09
CA THR A 276 5.65 -15.43 16.24
C THR A 276 5.62 -13.96 15.84
N LEU A 277 4.90 -13.60 14.76
CA LEU A 277 4.81 -12.22 14.25
C LEU A 277 3.71 -11.39 14.95
N GLY A 278 2.90 -11.98 15.84
CA GLY A 278 1.75 -11.30 16.46
C GLY A 278 0.66 -10.92 15.46
N LYS A 279 0.48 -11.72 14.39
CA LYS A 279 -0.50 -11.48 13.32
C LYS A 279 -1.68 -12.46 13.41
N THR A 280 -2.79 -12.10 12.78
CA THR A 280 -3.96 -12.99 12.68
C THR A 280 -3.69 -14.08 11.64
N TYR A 281 -3.88 -15.34 12.02
CA TYR A 281 -3.85 -16.46 11.06
C TYR A 281 -5.17 -16.54 10.29
N VAL A 282 -5.09 -16.67 8.97
CA VAL A 282 -6.24 -16.86 8.07
C VAL A 282 -5.96 -18.06 7.16
N ASP A 283 -6.87 -19.03 7.14
CA ASP A 283 -6.87 -20.11 6.16
C ASP A 283 -7.84 -19.77 5.04
N LEU A 284 -7.34 -19.67 3.81
CA LEU A 284 -8.16 -19.29 2.65
C LEU A 284 -9.25 -20.33 2.37
N ASP A 285 -8.95 -21.63 2.58
CA ASP A 285 -9.91 -22.70 2.37
C ASP A 285 -11.08 -22.58 3.37
N GLU A 286 -10.79 -22.28 4.66
CA GLU A 286 -11.82 -22.01 5.68
C GLU A 286 -12.69 -20.77 5.33
N VAL A 287 -12.08 -19.71 4.76
CA VAL A 287 -12.82 -18.53 4.30
C VAL A 287 -13.77 -18.86 3.15
N ILE A 288 -13.32 -19.67 2.18
CA ILE A 288 -14.15 -20.11 1.05
C ILE A 288 -15.35 -20.91 1.56
N GLU A 289 -15.12 -21.91 2.42
CA GLU A 289 -16.19 -22.75 2.98
C GLU A 289 -17.20 -21.90 3.79
N LYS A 290 -16.72 -20.96 4.58
CA LYS A 290 -17.58 -20.03 5.33
C LYS A 290 -18.43 -19.16 4.40
N ASN A 291 -17.84 -18.60 3.35
CA ASN A 291 -18.52 -17.69 2.42
C ASN A 291 -19.54 -18.40 1.54
N THR A 292 -19.28 -19.66 1.17
CA THR A 292 -20.17 -20.47 0.33
C THR A 292 -21.19 -21.30 1.14
N GLY A 293 -20.92 -21.52 2.42
CA GLY A 293 -21.72 -22.43 3.26
C GLY A 293 -21.57 -23.91 2.87
N MET A 294 -20.54 -24.26 2.05
CA MET A 294 -20.33 -25.63 1.54
C MET A 294 -18.86 -26.04 1.75
N PRO A 295 -18.61 -27.32 2.13
CA PRO A 295 -17.27 -27.88 2.10
C PRO A 295 -16.67 -27.86 0.69
N ILE A 296 -15.36 -27.63 0.57
CA ILE A 296 -14.67 -27.56 -0.73
C ILE A 296 -14.92 -28.83 -1.59
N PRO A 297 -14.87 -30.08 -1.06
CA PRO A 297 -15.20 -31.25 -1.86
C PRO A 297 -16.59 -31.20 -2.50
N ASP A 298 -17.57 -30.63 -1.79
CA ASP A 298 -18.94 -30.50 -2.31
C ASP A 298 -19.02 -29.45 -3.41
N ILE A 299 -18.26 -28.33 -3.30
CA ILE A 299 -18.17 -27.35 -4.37
C ILE A 299 -17.62 -27.98 -5.65
N PHE A 300 -16.53 -28.76 -5.54
CA PHE A 300 -15.97 -29.49 -6.69
C PHE A 300 -16.95 -30.50 -7.29
N ALA A 301 -17.66 -31.25 -6.44
CA ALA A 301 -18.61 -32.28 -6.90
C ALA A 301 -19.85 -31.70 -7.57
N ARG A 302 -20.39 -30.58 -7.07
CA ARG A 302 -21.65 -29.99 -7.52
C ARG A 302 -21.47 -28.94 -8.60
N GLU A 303 -20.42 -28.13 -8.50
CA GLU A 303 -20.24 -26.91 -9.33
C GLU A 303 -18.95 -26.94 -10.17
N GLY A 304 -18.02 -27.85 -9.88
CA GLY A 304 -16.78 -28.03 -10.62
C GLY A 304 -15.65 -27.05 -10.24
N GLU A 305 -14.47 -27.27 -10.82
CA GLU A 305 -13.26 -26.48 -10.51
C GLU A 305 -13.42 -24.99 -10.87
N ALA A 306 -14.12 -24.68 -11.96
CA ALA A 306 -14.28 -23.28 -12.40
C ALA A 306 -15.01 -22.42 -11.36
N SER A 307 -16.08 -22.94 -10.76
CA SER A 307 -16.82 -22.27 -9.69
C SER A 307 -15.96 -22.11 -8.43
N PHE A 308 -15.23 -23.16 -8.05
CA PHE A 308 -14.28 -23.09 -6.94
C PHE A 308 -13.25 -21.97 -7.16
N ARG A 309 -12.64 -21.86 -8.36
CA ARG A 309 -11.68 -20.78 -8.68
C ARG A 309 -12.28 -19.40 -8.59
N LYS A 310 -13.54 -19.24 -8.92
CA LYS A 310 -14.26 -17.98 -8.75
C LYS A 310 -14.41 -17.62 -7.26
N TYR A 311 -14.84 -18.58 -6.42
CA TYR A 311 -14.94 -18.37 -4.97
C TYR A 311 -13.59 -18.11 -4.32
N GLU A 312 -12.54 -18.85 -4.75
CA GLU A 312 -11.16 -18.63 -4.32
C GLU A 312 -10.70 -17.19 -4.63
N SER A 313 -10.95 -16.69 -5.85
CA SER A 313 -10.58 -15.32 -6.23
C SER A 313 -11.37 -14.25 -5.48
N GLN A 314 -12.64 -14.48 -5.18
CA GLN A 314 -13.44 -13.58 -4.35
C GLN A 314 -12.91 -13.53 -2.92
N ALA A 315 -12.60 -14.68 -2.32
CA ALA A 315 -12.03 -14.76 -0.98
C ALA A 315 -10.65 -14.08 -0.92
N VAL A 316 -9.77 -14.32 -1.89
CA VAL A 316 -8.48 -13.62 -1.98
C VAL A 316 -8.66 -12.11 -2.07
N ALA A 317 -9.56 -11.63 -2.93
CA ALA A 317 -9.82 -10.19 -3.08
C ALA A 317 -10.37 -9.56 -1.80
N GLU A 318 -11.12 -10.30 -0.98
CA GLU A 318 -11.63 -9.84 0.31
C GLU A 318 -10.53 -9.78 1.38
N ILE A 319 -9.82 -10.89 1.60
CA ILE A 319 -8.82 -10.98 2.68
C ILE A 319 -7.57 -10.13 2.42
N SER A 320 -7.18 -9.95 1.14
CA SER A 320 -6.01 -9.14 0.78
C SER A 320 -6.17 -7.67 1.11
N LYS A 321 -7.39 -7.17 1.27
CA LYS A 321 -7.66 -5.77 1.69
C LYS A 321 -7.40 -5.53 3.17
N GLN A 322 -7.39 -6.58 3.97
CA GLN A 322 -7.10 -6.49 5.39
C GLN A 322 -5.58 -6.47 5.63
N THR A 323 -5.20 -6.12 6.83
CA THR A 323 -3.79 -6.01 7.24
C THR A 323 -3.49 -6.91 8.43
N ARG A 324 -2.21 -7.11 8.76
CA ARG A 324 -1.72 -7.85 9.93
C ARG A 324 -2.09 -9.33 9.91
N GLN A 325 -2.11 -9.96 8.74
CA GLN A 325 -2.50 -11.35 8.57
C GLN A 325 -1.32 -12.23 8.11
N VAL A 326 -1.36 -13.50 8.51
CA VAL A 326 -0.65 -14.60 7.82
C VAL A 326 -1.71 -15.43 7.11
N ILE A 327 -1.68 -15.43 5.79
CA ILE A 327 -2.68 -16.03 4.91
C ILE A 327 -2.14 -17.36 4.36
N SER A 328 -2.68 -18.48 4.81
CA SER A 328 -2.39 -19.80 4.24
C SER A 328 -3.27 -20.03 3.03
N CYS A 329 -2.67 -20.20 1.85
CA CYS A 329 -3.39 -20.32 0.58
C CYS A 329 -3.53 -21.78 0.13
N GLY A 330 -4.62 -22.09 -0.56
CA GLY A 330 -4.78 -23.35 -1.29
C GLY A 330 -3.67 -23.54 -2.33
N GLY A 331 -3.25 -24.80 -2.60
CA GLY A 331 -2.14 -25.08 -3.51
C GLY A 331 -2.36 -24.66 -4.98
N GLY A 332 -3.58 -24.28 -5.34
CA GLY A 332 -3.93 -23.85 -6.71
C GLY A 332 -4.17 -22.34 -6.85
N VAL A 333 -4.04 -21.56 -5.77
CA VAL A 333 -4.32 -20.11 -5.77
C VAL A 333 -3.56 -19.35 -6.85
N ILE A 334 -2.33 -19.77 -7.13
CA ILE A 334 -1.43 -19.17 -8.13
C ILE A 334 -1.82 -19.45 -9.58
N LYS A 335 -2.76 -20.37 -9.84
CA LYS A 335 -3.28 -20.65 -11.19
C LYS A 335 -4.07 -19.45 -11.74
N THR A 336 -4.57 -18.59 -10.87
CA THR A 336 -5.26 -17.34 -11.24
C THR A 336 -4.30 -16.17 -11.02
N PRO A 337 -3.76 -15.54 -12.07
CA PRO A 337 -2.76 -14.47 -11.94
C PRO A 337 -3.20 -13.30 -11.07
N SER A 338 -4.49 -12.92 -11.11
CA SER A 338 -5.02 -11.84 -10.26
C SER A 338 -4.96 -12.15 -8.77
N ASN A 339 -5.00 -13.44 -8.37
CA ASN A 339 -4.86 -13.84 -6.97
C ASN A 339 -3.43 -13.59 -6.49
N ALA A 340 -2.42 -14.01 -7.27
CA ALA A 340 -1.02 -13.76 -6.93
C ALA A 340 -0.74 -12.25 -6.79
N ARG A 341 -1.28 -11.43 -7.70
CA ARG A 341 -1.17 -9.97 -7.62
C ARG A 341 -1.82 -9.42 -6.35
N ALA A 342 -3.05 -9.81 -6.05
CA ALA A 342 -3.77 -9.33 -4.87
C ALA A 342 -3.03 -9.70 -3.56
N LEU A 343 -2.47 -10.89 -3.47
CA LEU A 343 -1.68 -11.32 -2.30
C LEU A 343 -0.39 -10.50 -2.13
N ARG A 344 0.27 -10.10 -3.23
CA ARG A 344 1.49 -9.29 -3.20
C ARG A 344 1.27 -7.83 -2.83
N GLN A 345 0.04 -7.31 -2.92
CA GLN A 345 -0.25 -5.89 -2.74
C GLN A 345 0.03 -5.39 -1.32
N ASN A 346 -0.23 -6.21 -0.29
CA ASN A 346 -0.08 -5.78 1.12
C ASN A 346 0.99 -6.54 1.89
N GLY A 347 1.91 -7.22 1.22
CA GLY A 347 3.03 -7.88 1.89
C GLY A 347 3.65 -8.98 1.06
N PRO A 348 4.69 -9.63 1.57
CA PRO A 348 5.40 -10.67 0.83
C PRO A 348 4.60 -11.96 0.70
N VAL A 349 4.87 -12.66 -0.39
CA VAL A 349 4.40 -14.01 -0.66
C VAL A 349 5.56 -14.98 -0.45
N LEU A 350 5.43 -15.88 0.52
CA LEU A 350 6.41 -16.89 0.86
C LEU A 350 6.02 -18.23 0.23
N TRP A 351 6.93 -18.80 -0.53
CA TRP A 351 6.73 -20.12 -1.12
C TRP A 351 7.36 -21.23 -0.27
N VAL A 352 6.53 -22.04 0.37
CA VAL A 352 6.96 -23.21 1.15
C VAL A 352 7.28 -24.37 0.21
N GLN A 353 8.53 -24.77 0.21
CA GLN A 353 9.07 -25.90 -0.56
C GLN A 353 9.13 -27.16 0.31
N HIS A 354 8.76 -28.28 -0.27
CA HIS A 354 8.87 -29.60 0.37
C HIS A 354 8.99 -30.66 -0.72
N PRO A 355 9.87 -31.67 -0.57
CA PRO A 355 10.02 -32.74 -1.56
C PRO A 355 8.69 -33.43 -1.85
N VAL A 356 8.37 -33.64 -3.12
CA VAL A 356 7.09 -34.20 -3.55
C VAL A 356 6.83 -35.61 -2.98
N GLU A 357 7.90 -36.35 -2.75
CA GLU A 357 7.85 -37.70 -2.16
C GLU A 357 7.42 -37.71 -0.68
N ARG A 358 7.53 -36.59 0.00
CA ARG A 358 7.17 -36.43 1.42
C ARG A 358 5.87 -35.68 1.65
N LEU A 359 5.17 -35.29 0.57
CA LEU A 359 3.89 -34.58 0.68
C LEU A 359 2.79 -35.48 1.24
N ALA A 360 1.98 -34.94 2.16
CA ALA A 360 0.81 -35.66 2.68
C ALA A 360 -0.25 -35.82 1.58
N THR A 361 -0.69 -37.08 1.33
CA THR A 361 -1.60 -37.44 0.24
C THR A 361 -3.08 -37.57 0.63
N GLY A 362 -3.41 -37.54 1.92
CA GLY A 362 -4.78 -37.78 2.41
C GLY A 362 -5.72 -36.55 2.32
N GLY A 363 -7.02 -36.83 2.05
CA GLY A 363 -8.12 -35.86 2.23
C GLY A 363 -8.27 -34.77 1.17
N ARG A 364 -7.70 -34.93 -0.05
CA ARG A 364 -7.73 -33.87 -1.10
C ARG A 364 -8.19 -34.42 -2.44
N PRO A 365 -9.17 -33.74 -3.12
CA PRO A 365 -9.75 -34.25 -4.37
C PRO A 365 -8.77 -34.42 -5.54
N LEU A 366 -7.71 -33.61 -5.60
CA LEU A 366 -6.78 -33.55 -6.74
C LEU A 366 -5.40 -34.16 -6.49
N SER A 367 -5.14 -34.77 -5.33
CA SER A 367 -3.79 -35.28 -4.94
C SER A 367 -3.81 -36.82 -4.68
N THR A 368 -4.27 -37.59 -5.65
CA THR A 368 -4.53 -39.05 -5.48
C THR A 368 -3.34 -39.93 -5.88
N GLY A 369 -2.11 -39.57 -5.52
CA GLY A 369 -0.93 -40.42 -5.77
C GLY A 369 0.31 -39.63 -6.16
N LEU A 370 1.48 -40.29 -6.09
CA LEU A 370 2.78 -39.64 -6.32
C LEU A 370 2.93 -39.08 -7.75
N ASP A 371 2.46 -39.81 -8.74
CA ASP A 371 2.55 -39.38 -10.15
C ASP A 371 1.67 -38.14 -10.42
N ALA A 372 0.47 -38.07 -9.80
CA ALA A 372 -0.38 -36.90 -9.88
C ALA A 372 0.28 -35.67 -9.21
N LEU A 373 0.96 -35.88 -8.07
CA LEU A 373 1.71 -34.85 -7.39
C LEU A 373 2.92 -34.35 -8.20
N ARG A 374 3.67 -35.24 -8.84
CA ARG A 374 4.79 -34.87 -9.72
C ARG A 374 4.34 -34.06 -10.93
N LYS A 375 3.23 -34.47 -11.56
CA LYS A 375 2.62 -33.72 -12.67
C LYS A 375 2.19 -32.32 -12.21
N MET A 376 1.53 -32.25 -11.06
CA MET A 376 1.09 -31.01 -10.45
C MET A 376 2.29 -30.09 -10.08
N GLU A 377 3.35 -30.67 -9.56
CA GLU A 377 4.59 -29.94 -9.25
C GLU A 377 5.19 -29.34 -10.52
N ALA A 378 5.38 -30.12 -11.57
CA ALA A 378 5.92 -29.66 -12.85
C ALA A 378 5.10 -28.48 -13.44
N GLU A 379 3.75 -28.55 -13.34
CA GLU A 379 2.84 -27.48 -13.78
C GLU A 379 2.97 -26.20 -12.91
N ARG A 380 3.08 -26.36 -11.58
CA ARG A 380 2.94 -25.24 -10.64
C ARG A 380 4.24 -24.59 -10.20
N MET A 381 5.37 -25.30 -10.29
CA MET A 381 6.67 -24.75 -9.89
C MET A 381 7.02 -23.40 -10.55
N PRO A 382 6.84 -23.22 -11.88
CA PRO A 382 7.08 -21.93 -12.50
C PRO A 382 6.17 -20.84 -11.95
N LEU A 383 4.90 -21.16 -11.66
CA LEU A 383 3.91 -20.24 -11.12
C LEU A 383 4.23 -19.82 -9.67
N TYR A 384 4.63 -20.79 -8.81
CA TYR A 384 5.06 -20.48 -7.45
C TYR A 384 6.28 -19.56 -7.45
N ARG A 385 7.27 -19.84 -8.31
CA ARG A 385 8.48 -19.02 -8.43
C ARG A 385 8.15 -17.59 -8.88
N ALA A 386 7.25 -17.44 -9.85
CA ALA A 386 6.85 -16.13 -10.35
C ALA A 386 5.98 -15.33 -9.33
N ALA A 387 5.22 -16.03 -8.48
CA ALA A 387 4.31 -15.41 -7.53
C ALA A 387 4.97 -15.09 -6.18
N SER A 388 6.12 -15.66 -5.84
CA SER A 388 6.75 -15.53 -4.53
C SER A 388 7.84 -14.46 -4.50
N ASP A 389 7.94 -13.78 -3.36
CA ASP A 389 9.05 -12.86 -3.05
C ASP A 389 10.23 -13.62 -2.40
N ALA A 390 9.97 -14.74 -1.71
CA ALA A 390 11.00 -15.62 -1.13
C ALA A 390 10.56 -17.08 -1.05
N ALA A 391 11.54 -18.01 -1.04
CA ALA A 391 11.31 -19.44 -0.83
C ALA A 391 11.72 -19.84 0.59
N VAL A 392 10.96 -20.73 1.21
CA VAL A 392 11.18 -21.29 2.55
C VAL A 392 11.21 -22.81 2.48
N ASP A 393 12.36 -23.40 2.77
CA ASP A 393 12.50 -24.85 2.83
C ASP A 393 11.84 -25.43 4.08
N ASN A 394 11.02 -26.46 3.90
CA ASN A 394 10.32 -27.18 4.98
C ASN A 394 10.75 -28.66 5.04
N THR A 395 12.04 -28.92 4.93
CA THR A 395 12.59 -30.29 5.04
C THR A 395 13.03 -30.64 6.47
N GLY A 396 13.20 -29.64 7.32
CA GLY A 396 13.72 -29.74 8.67
C GLY A 396 12.65 -29.72 9.77
N ARG A 397 13.05 -29.23 10.96
CA ARG A 397 12.14 -29.01 12.09
C ARG A 397 11.29 -27.75 11.86
N LEU A 398 10.06 -27.77 12.37
CA LEU A 398 9.12 -26.67 12.24
C LEU A 398 9.71 -25.34 12.73
N GLU A 399 10.42 -25.37 13.86
CA GLU A 399 11.03 -24.18 14.46
C GLU A 399 12.00 -23.49 13.48
N ASN A 400 12.87 -24.27 12.82
CA ASN A 400 13.85 -23.75 11.86
C ASN A 400 13.15 -23.19 10.61
N THR A 401 12.09 -23.85 10.14
CA THR A 401 11.28 -23.38 9.00
C THR A 401 10.59 -22.07 9.33
N VAL A 402 10.04 -21.91 10.54
CA VAL A 402 9.41 -20.67 11.00
C VAL A 402 10.43 -19.55 11.13
N GLU A 403 11.62 -19.86 11.65
CA GLU A 403 12.72 -18.89 11.77
C GLU A 403 13.16 -18.36 10.39
N THR A 404 13.33 -19.26 9.42
CA THR A 404 13.61 -18.88 8.02
C THR A 404 12.48 -18.05 7.42
N ALA A 405 11.22 -18.37 7.69
CA ALA A 405 10.07 -17.60 7.22
C ALA A 405 10.01 -16.20 7.86
N VAL A 406 10.36 -16.08 9.15
CA VAL A 406 10.49 -14.77 9.83
C VAL A 406 11.60 -13.95 9.18
N GLN A 407 12.79 -14.54 8.98
CA GLN A 407 13.90 -13.85 8.31
C GLN A 407 13.52 -13.38 6.90
N ALA A 408 12.88 -14.23 6.11
CA ALA A 408 12.41 -13.89 4.77
C ALA A 408 11.40 -12.72 4.80
N PHE A 409 10.51 -12.69 5.79
CA PHE A 409 9.58 -11.58 6.00
C PHE A 409 10.33 -10.28 6.38
N GLU A 410 11.25 -10.34 7.36
CA GLU A 410 11.99 -9.15 7.83
C GLU A 410 12.84 -8.54 6.73
N THR A 411 13.52 -9.35 5.92
CA THR A 411 14.37 -8.90 4.81
C THR A 411 13.59 -8.04 3.80
N THR A 412 12.27 -8.20 3.67
CA THR A 412 11.46 -7.36 2.77
C THR A 412 11.33 -5.90 3.22
N PHE A 413 11.78 -5.56 4.43
CA PHE A 413 11.73 -4.20 5.00
C PHE A 413 13.11 -3.57 5.18
N ASP A 414 14.17 -4.28 4.83
CA ASP A 414 15.56 -3.83 4.92
C ASP A 414 16.11 -3.24 3.60
N ALA A 415 15.29 -3.29 2.54
CA ALA A 415 15.62 -2.84 1.18
C ALA A 415 15.21 -1.39 0.91
#